data_390fda922a1edee4d725c102c5317746
#
_entry.id   390fda922a1edee4d725c102c5317746
#
_cell.length_a   1.000
_cell.length_b   1.000
_cell.length_c   1.000
_cell.angle_alpha   90.00
_cell.angle_beta   90.00
_cell.angle_gamma   90.00
#
_symmetry.space_group_name_H-M   'P 1'
#
loop_
_entity.id
_entity.type
_entity.pdbx_description
1 polymer ?
#
loop_
_entity_poly.entity_id
_entity_poly.type
_entity_poly.pdbx_seq_one_letter_code
_entity_poly.pdbx_strand_id
1 'polypeptide(L)' 'MNSVAPGAIATDMIDRFAGEEGAESRKQLEALHPMGRLGQAKEIAAAVLYLASDAASFTTGISLPVDGGFLAR' A
#
# COMPACT_ATOMS: atom_id res chain seq x y z
N MET A 1 15.62 -2.21 -12.94
CA MET A 1 15.24 -2.63 -11.57
C MET A 1 14.24 -1.64 -10.99
N ASN A 2 13.16 -2.16 -10.41
CA ASN A 2 12.11 -1.36 -9.80
C ASN A 2 11.82 -1.89 -8.40
N SER A 3 11.19 -1.07 -7.57
CA SER A 3 10.72 -1.49 -6.26
C SER A 3 9.31 -0.98 -6.01
N VAL A 4 8.62 -1.61 -5.08
CA VAL A 4 7.29 -1.18 -4.64
C VAL A 4 7.40 -0.70 -3.20
N ALA A 5 6.84 0.47 -2.92
CA ALA A 5 6.83 1.06 -1.59
C ALA A 5 5.37 1.08 -1.08
N PRO A 6 4.95 0.06 -0.34
CA PRO A 6 3.56 0.01 0.13
C PRO A 6 3.31 0.95 1.30
N GLY A 7 2.06 1.40 1.44
CA GLY A 7 1.60 2.07 2.65
C GLY A 7 1.17 1.05 3.70
N ALA A 8 0.24 1.44 4.58
CA ALA A 8 -0.30 0.52 5.56
C ALA A 8 -1.26 -0.46 4.90
N ILE A 9 -1.00 -1.75 5.07
CA ILE A 9 -1.75 -2.82 4.42
C ILE A 9 -2.49 -3.63 5.49
N ALA A 10 -3.74 -3.96 5.21
CA ALA A 10 -4.58 -4.74 6.11
C ALA A 10 -4.07 -6.19 6.17
N THR A 11 -3.23 -6.47 7.15
CA THR A 11 -2.60 -7.77 7.39
C THR A 11 -2.76 -8.12 8.86
N ASP A 12 -2.42 -9.37 9.23
CA ASP A 12 -2.42 -9.79 10.62
C ASP A 12 -1.53 -8.90 11.49
N MET A 13 -0.43 -8.41 10.95
CA MET A 13 0.47 -7.51 11.68
C MET A 13 -0.26 -6.21 12.04
N ILE A 14 -0.99 -5.63 11.10
CA ILE A 14 -1.76 -4.42 11.34
C ILE A 14 -2.87 -4.69 12.37
N ASP A 15 -3.53 -5.84 12.29
CA ASP A 15 -4.56 -6.20 13.26
C ASP A 15 -3.98 -6.26 14.70
N ARG A 16 -2.75 -6.72 14.83
CA ARG A 16 -2.08 -6.78 16.14
C ARG A 16 -1.66 -5.41 16.65
N PHE A 17 -1.17 -4.52 15.77
CA PHE A 17 -0.67 -3.20 16.17
C PHE A 17 -1.77 -2.16 16.31
N ALA A 18 -2.65 -2.10 15.33
CA ALA A 18 -3.66 -1.04 15.24
C ALA A 18 -5.05 -1.50 15.64
N GLY A 19 -5.21 -2.78 15.92
CA GLY A 19 -6.49 -3.35 16.29
C GLY A 19 -7.33 -3.76 15.09
N GLU A 20 -8.49 -4.32 15.39
CA GLU A 20 -9.42 -4.78 14.38
C GLU A 20 -10.06 -3.63 13.66
N GLU A 21 -10.73 -3.93 12.54
CA GLU A 21 -11.50 -2.94 11.79
C GLU A 21 -12.46 -2.21 12.73
N GLY A 22 -12.44 -0.88 12.67
CA GLY A 22 -13.26 -0.04 13.54
C GLY A 22 -12.58 0.39 14.84
N ALA A 23 -11.42 -0.19 15.20
CA ALA A 23 -10.67 0.25 16.37
C ALA A 23 -10.14 1.68 16.15
N GLU A 24 -10.05 2.44 17.24
CA GLU A 24 -9.64 3.86 17.16
C GLU A 24 -8.25 4.03 16.58
N SER A 25 -7.29 3.21 17.01
CA SER A 25 -5.92 3.29 16.48
C SER A 25 -5.87 2.96 14.99
N ARG A 26 -6.70 2.03 14.52
CA ARG A 26 -6.78 1.71 13.10
C ARG A 26 -7.41 2.84 12.31
N LYS A 27 -8.42 3.52 12.87
CA LYS A 27 -9.03 4.70 12.24
C LYS A 27 -8.03 5.83 12.09
N GLN A 28 -7.19 6.05 13.09
CA GLN A 28 -6.12 7.05 13.02
C GLN A 28 -5.13 6.72 11.92
N LEU A 29 -4.76 5.45 11.79
CA LEU A 29 -3.87 5.00 10.74
C LEU A 29 -4.49 5.19 9.35
N GLU A 30 -5.77 4.86 9.19
CA GLU A 30 -6.49 5.08 7.95
C GLU A 30 -6.55 6.56 7.58
N ALA A 31 -6.70 7.44 8.56
CA ALA A 31 -6.79 8.88 8.33
C ALA A 31 -5.48 9.49 7.81
N LEU A 32 -4.34 8.82 8.00
CA LEU A 32 -3.07 9.27 7.46
C LEU A 32 -2.97 9.08 5.94
N HIS A 33 -3.85 8.27 5.36
CA HIS A 33 -3.86 8.00 3.94
C HIS A 33 -4.98 8.81 3.27
N PRO A 34 -4.68 9.63 2.26
CA PRO A 34 -5.70 10.44 1.58
C PRO A 34 -6.90 9.66 1.08
N MET A 35 -6.73 8.38 0.72
CA MET A 35 -7.85 7.55 0.31
C MET A 35 -8.73 7.08 1.48
N GLY A 36 -8.29 7.32 2.73
CA GLY A 36 -9.10 7.05 3.91
C GLY A 36 -9.24 5.58 4.28
N ARG A 37 -8.38 4.72 3.74
CA ARG A 37 -8.40 3.29 4.04
C ARG A 37 -7.02 2.67 3.97
N LEU A 38 -6.86 1.51 4.57
CA LEU A 38 -5.66 0.71 4.40
C LEU A 38 -5.71 -0.01 3.05
N GLY A 39 -4.55 -0.33 2.52
CA GLY A 39 -4.47 -1.15 1.32
C GLY A 39 -4.71 -2.62 1.64
N GLN A 40 -4.85 -3.41 0.60
CA GLN A 40 -4.96 -4.86 0.73
C GLN A 40 -3.77 -5.52 0.03
N ALA A 41 -3.38 -6.70 0.52
CA ALA A 41 -2.24 -7.42 -0.03
C ALA A 41 -2.36 -7.64 -1.54
N LYS A 42 -3.57 -7.89 -2.05
CA LYS A 42 -3.81 -8.07 -3.48
C LYS A 42 -3.47 -6.82 -4.30
N GLU A 43 -3.58 -5.63 -3.70
CA GLU A 43 -3.27 -4.37 -4.38
C GLU A 43 -1.75 -4.23 -4.56
N ILE A 44 -0.98 -4.65 -3.56
CA ILE A 44 0.47 -4.69 -3.67
C ILE A 44 0.90 -5.75 -4.67
N ALA A 45 0.26 -6.93 -4.64
CA ALA A 45 0.56 -8.00 -5.58
C ALA A 45 0.30 -7.56 -7.02
N ALA A 46 -0.77 -6.79 -7.27
CA ALA A 46 -1.07 -6.27 -8.60
C ALA A 46 0.02 -5.33 -9.10
N ALA A 47 0.56 -4.47 -8.22
CA ALA A 47 1.65 -3.56 -8.59
C ALA A 47 2.92 -4.34 -8.91
N VAL A 48 3.26 -5.36 -8.12
CA VAL A 48 4.42 -6.21 -8.37
C VAL A 48 4.26 -6.95 -9.70
N LEU A 49 3.07 -7.48 -9.95
CA LEU A 49 2.79 -8.19 -11.21
C LEU A 49 2.97 -7.25 -12.41
N TYR A 50 2.49 -6.02 -12.32
CA TYR A 50 2.67 -5.03 -13.38
C TYR A 50 4.15 -4.80 -13.65
N LEU A 51 4.94 -4.51 -12.60
CA LEU A 51 6.36 -4.20 -12.76
C LEU A 51 7.18 -5.40 -13.25
N ALA A 52 6.72 -6.61 -12.99
CA ALA A 52 7.38 -7.84 -13.44
C ALA A 52 6.93 -8.29 -14.84
N SER A 53 5.94 -7.63 -15.41
CA SER A 53 5.34 -8.05 -16.69
C SER A 53 5.89 -7.23 -17.86
N ASP A 54 5.61 -7.69 -19.07
CA ASP A 54 5.96 -6.98 -20.30
C ASP A 54 5.20 -5.64 -20.42
N ALA A 55 4.09 -5.48 -19.69
CA ALA A 55 3.36 -4.22 -19.67
C ALA A 55 4.21 -3.07 -19.11
N ALA A 56 5.23 -3.39 -18.29
CA ALA A 56 6.14 -2.39 -17.73
C ALA A 56 7.46 -2.34 -18.50
N SER A 57 7.49 -2.73 -19.76
CA SER A 57 8.74 -2.85 -20.53
C SER A 57 9.51 -1.54 -20.68
N PHE A 58 8.83 -0.39 -20.55
CA PHE A 58 9.48 0.92 -20.62
C PHE A 58 9.54 1.60 -19.25
N THR A 59 9.28 0.85 -18.16
CA THR A 59 9.30 1.35 -16.78
C THR A 59 10.51 0.76 -16.06
N THR A 60 11.46 1.60 -15.66
CA THR A 60 12.65 1.13 -14.98
C THR A 60 13.22 2.21 -14.06
N GLY A 61 13.94 1.78 -13.04
CA GLY A 61 14.62 2.69 -12.12
C GLY A 61 13.69 3.42 -11.16
N ILE A 62 12.48 2.94 -10.93
CA ILE A 62 11.52 3.63 -10.06
C ILE A 62 11.27 2.88 -8.76
N SER A 63 10.81 3.65 -7.76
CA SER A 63 10.14 3.11 -6.58
C SER A 63 8.68 3.54 -6.70
N LEU A 64 7.78 2.56 -6.85
CA LEU A 64 6.36 2.82 -7.06
C LEU A 64 5.62 2.84 -5.72
N PRO A 65 5.15 4.01 -5.26
CA PRO A 65 4.35 4.07 -4.03
C PRO A 65 2.97 3.47 -4.28
N VAL A 66 2.57 2.53 -3.44
CA VAL A 66 1.22 1.96 -3.46
C VAL A 66 0.66 2.18 -2.06
N ASP A 67 0.29 3.41 -1.77
CA ASP A 67 0.09 3.90 -0.41
C ASP A 67 -1.17 4.76 -0.24
N GLY A 68 -2.09 4.72 -1.20
CA GLY A 68 -3.31 5.51 -1.12
C GLY A 68 -3.08 7.00 -1.04
N GLY A 69 -1.93 7.48 -1.52
CA GLY A 69 -1.60 8.90 -1.54
C GLY A 69 -0.80 9.39 -0.34
N PHE A 70 -0.37 8.50 0.53
CA PHE A 70 0.37 8.89 1.75
C PHE A 70 1.56 9.81 1.45
N LEU A 71 2.38 9.51 0.45
CA LEU A 71 3.54 10.34 0.12
C LEU A 71 3.16 11.66 -0.58
N ALA A 72 1.98 11.73 -1.13
CA ALA A 72 1.52 12.91 -1.87
C ALA A 72 0.83 13.95 -0.96
N ARG A 73 0.59 13.61 0.29
CA ARG A 73 -0.09 14.49 1.23
C ARG A 73 0.78 15.63 1.74
#